data_e2c631da3ba113934d56aaef24a50c15
#
_entry.id   e2c631da3ba113934d56aaef24a50c15
#
_cell.length_a   1.000
_cell.length_b   1.000
_cell.length_c   1.000
_cell.angle_alpha   90.00
_cell.angle_beta   90.00
_cell.angle_gamma   90.00
#
_symmetry.space_group_name_H-M   'P 1'
#
loop_
_entity.id
_entity.type
_entity.pdbx_description
1 polymer ?
#
loop_
_entity_poly.entity_id
_entity_poly.type
_entity_poly.pdbx_seq_one_letter_code
_entity_poly.pdbx_strand_id
1 'polypeptide(L)'
;MATAFFVNGAVQANWVTRIPAVQEELSLSAGALGTALLGLPVGLVAIVPVTGWLVARFGSRLVTRFSAPLYCLTLVLPALAPNLTLLFLALAAFGAGAGALDVAMNAHGVAVERHHGRPILSSFHGLFSIGGLVGAAVGGAVVSLGIGTTQHLLGAGLLLGIVVLAASRWLLPSDADAARTGPAFALPSWSLVGLGVIAFCVLLGEGAMADWSAVYLQGDIGAGPGLAAAGFAAFSLTMAAGRLMGDRINQLLGPTTVTRLGASVSTVGLLAALVTDRPVVAILGFACVGVGFSTIFPVVVSAAGSDASMASGPAIAAVTTVGYFGFLTGPPLIGFAAELVTLRGSLGIVVVLGAIIALLAGNVRRSEEKTGPRHGRREG
;
A
#
# COMPACT_ATOMS: atom_id res chain seq x y z
N MET A 1 -10.83 11.46 12.17
CA MET A 1 -9.91 11.03 11.08
C MET A 1 -9.20 9.72 11.39
N ALA A 2 -8.59 9.56 12.54
CA ALA A 2 -7.92 8.32 12.96
C ALA A 2 -8.67 7.02 12.61
N THR A 3 -9.98 6.99 12.94
CA THR A 3 -10.86 5.84 12.62
C THR A 3 -10.97 5.56 11.12
N ALA A 4 -11.00 6.58 10.26
CA ALA A 4 -11.11 6.38 8.81
C ALA A 4 -9.85 5.70 8.24
N PHE A 5 -8.66 6.13 8.68
CA PHE A 5 -7.40 5.49 8.30
C PHE A 5 -7.32 4.04 8.82
N PHE A 6 -7.68 3.82 10.08
CA PHE A 6 -7.72 2.46 10.66
C PHE A 6 -8.67 1.54 9.88
N VAL A 7 -9.90 2.01 9.62
CA VAL A 7 -10.91 1.24 8.88
C VAL A 7 -10.45 0.95 7.45
N ASN A 8 -9.81 1.91 6.77
CA ASN A 8 -9.29 1.69 5.43
C ASN A 8 -8.30 0.51 5.40
N GLY A 9 -7.32 0.49 6.31
CA GLY A 9 -6.38 -0.63 6.41
C GLY A 9 -7.05 -1.95 6.81
N ALA A 10 -8.00 -1.92 7.75
CA ALA A 10 -8.72 -3.11 8.18
C ALA A 10 -9.57 -3.73 7.07
N VAL A 11 -10.27 -2.92 6.28
CA VAL A 11 -11.08 -3.39 5.13
C VAL A 11 -10.20 -4.07 4.10
N GLN A 12 -9.08 -3.44 3.72
CA GLN A 12 -8.14 -4.01 2.76
C GLN A 12 -7.57 -5.35 3.23
N ALA A 13 -7.17 -5.45 4.50
CA ALA A 13 -6.59 -6.67 5.04
C ALA A 13 -7.60 -7.83 5.14
N ASN A 14 -8.87 -7.54 5.44
CA ASN A 14 -9.93 -8.57 5.39
C ASN A 14 -10.11 -9.16 3.98
N TRP A 15 -10.01 -8.33 2.93
CA TRP A 15 -9.99 -8.84 1.55
C TRP A 15 -8.78 -9.74 1.31
N VAL A 16 -7.57 -9.28 1.63
CA VAL A 16 -6.31 -10.00 1.40
C VAL A 16 -6.36 -11.41 1.99
N THR A 17 -6.92 -11.58 3.19
CA THR A 17 -7.01 -12.90 3.84
C THR A 17 -7.97 -13.86 3.13
N ARG A 18 -8.81 -13.38 2.20
CA ARG A 18 -9.79 -14.17 1.45
C ARG A 18 -9.41 -14.41 -0.01
N ILE A 19 -8.34 -13.82 -0.50
CA ILE A 19 -7.87 -14.04 -1.89
C ILE A 19 -7.72 -15.53 -2.21
N PRO A 20 -7.06 -16.38 -1.37
CA PRO A 20 -6.92 -17.80 -1.66
C PRO A 20 -8.26 -18.52 -1.75
N ALA A 21 -9.20 -18.22 -0.85
CA ALA A 21 -10.52 -18.85 -0.85
C ALA A 21 -11.32 -18.51 -2.12
N VAL A 22 -11.29 -17.24 -2.56
CA VAL A 22 -11.96 -16.81 -3.81
C VAL A 22 -11.28 -17.45 -5.02
N GLN A 23 -9.96 -17.57 -5.03
CA GLN A 23 -9.22 -18.27 -6.09
C GLN A 23 -9.65 -19.73 -6.19
N GLU A 24 -9.76 -20.43 -5.08
CA GLU A 24 -10.17 -21.83 -5.01
C GLU A 24 -11.64 -22.01 -5.41
N GLU A 25 -12.57 -21.20 -4.87
CA GLU A 25 -14.00 -21.23 -5.18
C GLU A 25 -14.27 -21.05 -6.67
N LEU A 26 -13.52 -20.19 -7.36
CA LEU A 26 -13.64 -19.93 -8.79
C LEU A 26 -12.69 -20.76 -9.66
N SER A 27 -11.85 -21.63 -9.06
CA SER A 27 -10.84 -22.45 -9.74
C SER A 27 -9.96 -21.64 -10.69
N LEU A 28 -9.48 -20.46 -10.24
CA LEU A 28 -8.69 -19.56 -11.07
C LEU A 28 -7.22 -19.98 -11.12
N SER A 29 -6.64 -19.96 -12.33
CA SER A 29 -5.17 -19.99 -12.48
C SER A 29 -4.54 -18.73 -11.88
N ALA A 30 -3.23 -18.74 -11.64
CA ALA A 30 -2.51 -17.58 -11.14
C ALA A 30 -2.64 -16.36 -12.07
N GLY A 31 -2.58 -16.56 -13.39
CA GLY A 31 -2.77 -15.49 -14.37
C GLY A 31 -4.20 -14.94 -14.38
N ALA A 32 -5.21 -15.82 -14.27
CA ALA A 32 -6.59 -15.39 -14.14
C ALA A 32 -6.82 -14.59 -12.85
N LEU A 33 -6.27 -15.05 -11.72
CA LEU A 33 -6.31 -14.29 -10.47
C LEU A 33 -5.59 -12.94 -10.61
N GLY A 34 -4.39 -12.90 -11.18
CA GLY A 34 -3.66 -11.66 -11.45
C GLY A 34 -4.44 -10.67 -12.31
N THR A 35 -5.17 -11.18 -13.32
CA THR A 35 -6.09 -10.38 -14.13
C THR A 35 -7.25 -9.83 -13.30
N ALA A 36 -7.85 -10.63 -12.43
CA ALA A 36 -8.91 -10.16 -11.54
C ALA A 36 -8.41 -9.08 -10.58
N LEU A 37 -7.26 -9.32 -9.93
CA LEU A 37 -6.64 -8.40 -8.96
C LEU A 37 -6.29 -7.05 -9.59
N LEU A 38 -5.97 -6.99 -10.89
CA LEU A 38 -5.79 -5.73 -11.63
C LEU A 38 -7.04 -4.82 -11.56
N GLY A 39 -8.22 -5.36 -11.35
CA GLY A 39 -9.44 -4.59 -11.18
C GLY A 39 -9.30 -3.54 -10.06
N LEU A 40 -8.71 -3.91 -8.92
CA LEU A 40 -8.55 -3.02 -7.77
C LEU A 40 -7.77 -1.73 -8.09
N PRO A 41 -6.53 -1.77 -8.58
CA PRO A 41 -5.80 -0.55 -8.95
C PRO A 41 -6.43 0.20 -10.13
N VAL A 42 -7.09 -0.48 -11.06
CA VAL A 42 -7.84 0.17 -12.15
C VAL A 42 -8.99 1.00 -11.59
N GLY A 43 -9.79 0.46 -10.70
CA GLY A 43 -10.88 1.17 -10.04
C GLY A 43 -10.38 2.34 -9.20
N LEU A 44 -9.30 2.13 -8.45
CA LEU A 44 -8.65 3.16 -7.64
C LEU A 44 -8.20 4.36 -8.50
N VAL A 45 -7.45 4.10 -9.57
CA VAL A 45 -6.95 5.18 -10.46
C VAL A 45 -8.08 5.90 -11.17
N ALA A 46 -9.10 5.16 -11.64
CA ALA A 46 -10.23 5.74 -12.36
C ALA A 46 -11.05 6.71 -11.50
N ILE A 47 -11.20 6.45 -10.20
CA ILE A 47 -12.03 7.28 -9.32
C ILE A 47 -11.31 8.55 -8.81
N VAL A 48 -9.98 8.58 -8.78
CA VAL A 48 -9.20 9.69 -8.20
C VAL A 48 -9.57 11.05 -8.75
N PRO A 49 -9.67 11.28 -10.10
CA PRO A 49 -10.05 12.58 -10.63
C PRO A 49 -11.46 13.01 -10.23
N VAL A 50 -12.40 12.07 -10.23
CA VAL A 50 -13.80 12.29 -9.81
C VAL A 50 -13.86 12.68 -8.34
N THR A 51 -13.14 11.95 -7.49
CA THR A 51 -13.10 12.25 -6.06
C THR A 51 -12.42 13.58 -5.78
N GLY A 52 -11.35 13.92 -6.48
CA GLY A 52 -10.71 15.24 -6.38
C GLY A 52 -11.69 16.37 -6.68
N TRP A 53 -12.50 16.22 -7.75
CA TRP A 53 -13.56 17.18 -8.07
C TRP A 53 -14.66 17.23 -7.00
N LEU A 54 -15.10 16.08 -6.48
CA LEU A 54 -16.09 16.01 -5.40
C LEU A 54 -15.58 16.70 -4.12
N VAL A 55 -14.33 16.48 -3.74
CA VAL A 55 -13.71 17.12 -2.58
C VAL A 55 -13.62 18.64 -2.78
N ALA A 56 -13.21 19.09 -3.95
CA ALA A 56 -13.15 20.52 -4.26
C ALA A 56 -14.55 21.19 -4.26
N ARG A 57 -15.60 20.45 -4.68
CA ARG A 57 -16.96 20.97 -4.79
C ARG A 57 -17.75 20.92 -3.49
N PHE A 58 -17.60 19.84 -2.72
CA PHE A 58 -18.46 19.54 -1.57
C PHE A 58 -17.69 19.47 -0.24
N GLY A 59 -16.37 19.62 -0.26
CA GLY A 59 -15.49 19.51 0.90
C GLY A 59 -15.16 18.05 1.27
N SER A 60 -13.98 17.85 1.87
CA SER A 60 -13.48 16.53 2.25
C SER A 60 -14.34 15.81 3.30
N ARG A 61 -14.98 16.58 4.20
CA ARG A 61 -15.89 16.02 5.23
C ARG A 61 -17.01 15.20 4.61
N LEU A 62 -17.73 15.79 3.65
CA LEU A 62 -18.91 15.15 3.05
C LEU A 62 -18.46 13.93 2.26
N VAL A 63 -17.41 14.08 1.44
CA VAL A 63 -16.90 12.97 0.61
C VAL A 63 -16.41 11.83 1.48
N THR A 64 -15.63 12.08 2.54
CA THR A 64 -15.19 11.03 3.48
C THR A 64 -16.38 10.33 4.15
N ARG A 65 -17.41 11.10 4.57
CA ARG A 65 -18.58 10.55 5.25
C ARG A 65 -19.37 9.55 4.41
N PHE A 66 -19.38 9.73 3.08
CA PHE A 66 -20.08 8.83 2.17
C PHE A 66 -19.16 7.75 1.58
N SER A 67 -17.92 8.10 1.22
CA SER A 67 -16.99 7.12 0.62
C SER A 67 -16.56 6.04 1.60
N ALA A 68 -16.39 6.36 2.89
CA ALA A 68 -15.91 5.39 3.86
C ALA A 68 -16.89 4.22 4.10
N PRO A 69 -18.19 4.43 4.41
CA PRO A 69 -19.12 3.31 4.53
C PRO A 69 -19.37 2.62 3.19
N LEU A 70 -19.40 3.35 2.07
CA LEU A 70 -19.53 2.76 0.75
C LEU A 70 -18.38 1.79 0.44
N TYR A 71 -17.13 2.21 0.72
CA TYR A 71 -15.97 1.33 0.61
C TYR A 71 -16.10 0.06 1.45
N CYS A 72 -16.54 0.18 2.70
CA CYS A 72 -16.79 -0.98 3.57
C CYS A 72 -17.85 -1.93 2.96
N LEU A 73 -18.90 -1.39 2.34
CA LEU A 73 -19.95 -2.20 1.70
C LEU A 73 -19.46 -2.90 0.42
N THR A 74 -18.52 -2.29 -0.33
CA THR A 74 -17.96 -2.94 -1.52
C THR A 74 -17.08 -4.15 -1.19
N LEU A 75 -16.66 -4.32 0.08
CA LEU A 75 -15.82 -5.44 0.52
C LEU A 75 -16.44 -6.81 0.24
N VAL A 76 -17.78 -6.93 0.28
CA VAL A 76 -18.45 -8.22 0.03
C VAL A 76 -18.51 -8.57 -1.46
N LEU A 77 -18.41 -7.61 -2.37
CA LEU A 77 -18.63 -7.83 -3.81
C LEU A 77 -17.72 -8.91 -4.41
N PRO A 78 -16.41 -8.98 -4.11
CA PRO A 78 -15.55 -10.05 -4.62
C PRO A 78 -16.01 -11.45 -4.22
N ALA A 79 -16.60 -11.62 -3.02
CA ALA A 79 -17.14 -12.92 -2.57
C ALA A 79 -18.47 -13.31 -3.22
N LEU A 80 -19.12 -12.40 -3.92
CA LEU A 80 -20.37 -12.64 -4.65
C LEU A 80 -20.14 -12.86 -6.14
N ALA A 81 -18.92 -12.71 -6.62
CA ALA A 81 -18.58 -12.83 -8.02
C ALA A 81 -18.58 -14.31 -8.47
N PRO A 82 -19.41 -14.73 -9.45
CA PRO A 82 -19.48 -16.11 -9.89
C PRO A 82 -18.47 -16.48 -11.00
N ASN A 83 -17.70 -15.52 -11.50
CA ASN A 83 -16.73 -15.71 -12.57
C ASN A 83 -15.67 -14.61 -12.59
N LEU A 84 -14.62 -14.82 -13.40
CA LEU A 84 -13.48 -13.91 -13.55
C LEU A 84 -13.89 -12.46 -13.89
N THR A 85 -14.80 -12.29 -14.86
CA THR A 85 -15.21 -10.94 -15.31
C THR A 85 -15.92 -10.18 -14.20
N LEU A 86 -16.86 -10.83 -13.48
CA LEU A 86 -17.56 -10.19 -12.37
C LEU A 86 -16.64 -9.99 -11.16
N LEU A 87 -15.64 -10.87 -10.94
CA LEU A 87 -14.61 -10.66 -9.93
C LEU A 87 -13.76 -9.43 -10.26
N PHE A 88 -13.31 -9.25 -11.51
CA PHE A 88 -12.58 -8.05 -11.94
C PHE A 88 -13.42 -6.78 -11.70
N LEU A 89 -14.69 -6.78 -12.09
CA LEU A 89 -15.58 -5.63 -11.89
C LEU A 89 -15.86 -5.35 -10.40
N ALA A 90 -16.04 -6.40 -9.60
CA ALA A 90 -16.21 -6.30 -8.15
C ALA A 90 -14.96 -5.68 -7.50
N LEU A 91 -13.77 -6.13 -7.89
CA LEU A 91 -12.50 -5.57 -7.44
C LEU A 91 -12.28 -4.14 -7.94
N ALA A 92 -12.74 -3.81 -9.17
CA ALA A 92 -12.70 -2.42 -9.64
C ALA A 92 -13.62 -1.51 -8.82
N ALA A 93 -14.82 -1.98 -8.47
CA ALA A 93 -15.72 -1.25 -7.58
C ALA A 93 -15.14 -1.10 -6.15
N PHE A 94 -14.52 -2.16 -5.64
CA PHE A 94 -13.82 -2.15 -4.35
C PHE A 94 -12.65 -1.17 -4.36
N GLY A 95 -11.82 -1.20 -5.42
CA GLY A 95 -10.72 -0.27 -5.63
C GLY A 95 -11.17 1.18 -5.79
N ALA A 96 -12.29 1.42 -6.49
CA ALA A 96 -12.89 2.75 -6.59
C ALA A 96 -13.34 3.27 -5.21
N GLY A 97 -13.95 2.42 -4.39
CA GLY A 97 -14.27 2.76 -2.99
C GLY A 97 -13.04 3.13 -2.18
N ALA A 98 -11.97 2.33 -2.29
CA ALA A 98 -10.69 2.58 -1.64
C ALA A 98 -10.08 3.92 -2.07
N GLY A 99 -9.99 4.18 -3.39
CA GLY A 99 -9.43 5.42 -3.93
C GLY A 99 -10.25 6.66 -3.55
N ALA A 100 -11.59 6.55 -3.56
CA ALA A 100 -12.46 7.63 -3.13
C ALA A 100 -12.23 7.98 -1.64
N LEU A 101 -12.14 6.96 -0.79
CA LEU A 101 -11.84 7.19 0.63
C LEU A 101 -10.44 7.75 0.82
N ASP A 102 -9.44 7.20 0.12
CA ASP A 102 -8.04 7.61 0.26
C ASP A 102 -7.86 9.10 -0.07
N VAL A 103 -8.35 9.57 -1.21
CA VAL A 103 -8.28 10.99 -1.58
C VAL A 103 -9.00 11.86 -0.56
N ALA A 104 -10.23 11.49 -0.16
CA ALA A 104 -11.03 12.30 0.73
C ALA A 104 -10.47 12.34 2.16
N MET A 105 -10.01 11.20 2.71
CA MET A 105 -9.48 11.15 4.06
C MET A 105 -8.11 11.82 4.16
N ASN A 106 -7.28 11.76 3.13
CA ASN A 106 -5.99 12.48 3.11
C ASN A 106 -6.22 13.99 3.05
N ALA A 107 -7.13 14.49 2.18
CA ALA A 107 -7.50 15.90 2.14
C ALA A 107 -8.02 16.38 3.51
N HIS A 108 -8.90 15.60 4.15
CA HIS A 108 -9.41 15.91 5.49
C HIS A 108 -8.33 15.82 6.56
N GLY A 109 -7.41 14.86 6.45
CA GLY A 109 -6.26 14.69 7.34
C GLY A 109 -5.35 15.92 7.34
N VAL A 110 -5.08 16.50 6.18
CA VAL A 110 -4.34 17.76 6.04
C VAL A 110 -5.09 18.94 6.68
N ALA A 111 -6.42 19.01 6.52
CA ALA A 111 -7.22 20.03 7.19
C ALA A 111 -7.16 19.91 8.72
N VAL A 112 -7.24 18.67 9.25
CA VAL A 112 -7.08 18.38 10.69
C VAL A 112 -5.68 18.77 11.18
N GLU A 113 -4.64 18.43 10.44
CA GLU A 113 -3.25 18.77 10.76
C GLU A 113 -3.05 20.29 10.87
N ARG A 114 -3.56 21.04 9.90
CA ARG A 114 -3.54 22.52 9.92
C ARG A 114 -4.26 23.09 11.14
N HIS A 115 -5.45 22.55 11.45
CA HIS A 115 -6.23 22.99 12.62
C HIS A 115 -5.53 22.64 13.92
N HIS A 116 -4.83 21.50 13.99
CA HIS A 116 -4.10 21.06 15.17
C HIS A 116 -2.77 21.80 15.40
N GLY A 117 -2.21 22.40 14.34
CA GLY A 117 -0.95 23.16 14.38
C GLY A 117 0.31 22.31 14.56
N ARG A 118 0.23 20.97 14.39
CA ARG A 118 1.36 20.03 14.47
C ARG A 118 1.25 18.96 13.40
N PRO A 119 2.37 18.47 12.83
CA PRO A 119 2.36 17.38 11.89
C PRO A 119 1.86 16.09 12.55
N ILE A 120 0.71 15.57 12.09
CA ILE A 120 0.05 14.37 12.60
C ILE A 120 -0.37 13.39 11.48
N LEU A 121 -0.14 13.75 10.22
CA LEU A 121 -0.57 12.95 9.08
C LEU A 121 0.11 11.57 9.07
N SER A 122 1.40 11.51 9.44
CA SER A 122 2.14 10.24 9.59
C SER A 122 1.50 9.32 10.63
N SER A 123 0.96 9.88 11.73
CA SER A 123 0.22 9.09 12.74
C SER A 123 -1.06 8.48 12.17
N PHE A 124 -1.75 9.19 11.28
CA PHE A 124 -2.92 8.63 10.60
C PHE A 124 -2.54 7.45 9.68
N HIS A 125 -1.45 7.56 8.92
CA HIS A 125 -0.93 6.44 8.13
C HIS A 125 -0.43 5.28 9.00
N GLY A 126 0.10 5.56 10.19
CA GLY A 126 0.40 4.54 11.20
C GLY A 126 -0.86 3.77 11.62
N LEU A 127 -1.98 4.47 11.83
CA LEU A 127 -3.27 3.84 12.13
C LEU A 127 -3.82 3.00 10.98
N PHE A 128 -3.59 3.39 9.72
CA PHE A 128 -3.87 2.55 8.56
C PHE A 128 -3.11 1.21 8.66
N SER A 129 -1.81 1.26 8.96
CA SER A 129 -0.99 0.04 9.10
C SER A 129 -1.45 -0.83 10.28
N ILE A 130 -1.84 -0.21 11.41
CA ILE A 130 -2.43 -0.94 12.56
C ILE A 130 -3.76 -1.57 12.17
N GLY A 131 -4.60 -0.85 11.41
CA GLY A 131 -5.85 -1.37 10.86
C GLY A 131 -5.61 -2.59 9.98
N GLY A 132 -4.60 -2.53 9.10
CA GLY A 132 -4.16 -3.65 8.27
C GLY A 132 -3.75 -4.87 9.10
N LEU A 133 -2.95 -4.67 10.14
CA LEU A 133 -2.55 -5.73 11.07
C LEU A 133 -3.74 -6.37 11.78
N VAL A 134 -4.63 -5.54 12.36
CA VAL A 134 -5.82 -6.02 13.07
C VAL A 134 -6.76 -6.74 12.10
N GLY A 135 -6.99 -6.19 10.91
CA GLY A 135 -7.81 -6.80 9.88
C GLY A 135 -7.26 -8.16 9.42
N ALA A 136 -5.95 -8.29 9.24
CA ALA A 136 -5.30 -9.55 8.88
C ALA A 136 -5.41 -10.58 10.02
N ALA A 137 -5.20 -10.17 11.28
CA ALA A 137 -5.31 -11.06 12.44
C ALA A 137 -6.75 -11.57 12.63
N VAL A 138 -7.73 -10.66 12.57
CA VAL A 138 -9.16 -11.01 12.66
C VAL A 138 -9.57 -11.88 11.47
N GLY A 139 -9.19 -11.49 10.25
CA GLY A 139 -9.46 -12.27 9.05
C GLY A 139 -8.91 -13.68 9.13
N GLY A 140 -7.65 -13.85 9.54
CA GLY A 140 -7.03 -15.14 9.75
C GLY A 140 -7.75 -16.00 10.80
N ALA A 141 -8.17 -15.39 11.92
CA ALA A 141 -8.96 -16.08 12.95
C ALA A 141 -10.32 -16.55 12.43
N VAL A 142 -11.05 -15.67 11.70
CA VAL A 142 -12.35 -15.99 11.10
C VAL A 142 -12.23 -17.12 10.06
N VAL A 143 -11.14 -17.10 9.26
CA VAL A 143 -10.82 -18.19 8.31
C VAL A 143 -10.57 -19.50 9.05
N SER A 144 -9.79 -19.48 10.13
CA SER A 144 -9.47 -20.66 10.94
C SER A 144 -10.71 -21.27 11.63
N LEU A 145 -11.73 -20.47 11.89
CA LEU A 145 -13.03 -20.92 12.43
C LEU A 145 -13.95 -21.52 11.37
N GLY A 146 -13.54 -21.57 10.10
CA GLY A 146 -14.33 -22.13 9.01
C GLY A 146 -15.51 -21.27 8.56
N ILE A 147 -15.53 -19.98 8.94
CA ILE A 147 -16.61 -19.07 8.52
C ILE A 147 -16.44 -18.76 7.01
N GLY A 148 -17.52 -18.91 6.25
CA GLY A 148 -17.52 -18.72 4.80
C GLY A 148 -17.11 -17.31 4.37
N THR A 149 -16.56 -17.19 3.14
CA THR A 149 -16.02 -15.95 2.59
C THR A 149 -17.04 -14.82 2.60
N THR A 150 -18.26 -15.09 2.10
CA THR A 150 -19.34 -14.08 2.02
C THR A 150 -19.77 -13.58 3.41
N GLN A 151 -19.99 -14.50 4.39
CA GLN A 151 -20.40 -14.12 5.74
C GLN A 151 -19.33 -13.26 6.42
N HIS A 152 -18.04 -13.63 6.25
CA HIS A 152 -16.92 -12.88 6.79
C HIS A 152 -16.88 -11.46 6.21
N LEU A 153 -16.80 -11.33 4.88
CA LEU A 153 -16.61 -10.01 4.25
C LEU A 153 -17.84 -9.11 4.42
N LEU A 154 -19.05 -9.67 4.43
CA LEU A 154 -20.27 -8.93 4.75
C LEU A 154 -20.27 -8.44 6.20
N GLY A 155 -19.98 -9.33 7.16
CA GLY A 155 -19.95 -8.99 8.58
C GLY A 155 -18.89 -7.94 8.90
N ALA A 156 -17.68 -8.10 8.37
CA ALA A 156 -16.59 -7.12 8.51
C ALA A 156 -16.96 -5.78 7.87
N GLY A 157 -17.50 -5.80 6.65
CA GLY A 157 -17.94 -4.58 5.94
C GLY A 157 -19.03 -3.82 6.69
N LEU A 158 -20.05 -4.51 7.21
CA LEU A 158 -21.11 -3.88 8.01
C LEU A 158 -20.56 -3.30 9.32
N LEU A 159 -19.77 -4.08 10.07
CA LEU A 159 -19.20 -3.63 11.35
C LEU A 159 -18.31 -2.39 11.15
N LEU A 160 -17.35 -2.47 10.22
CA LEU A 160 -16.42 -1.37 9.95
C LEU A 160 -17.15 -0.15 9.36
N GLY A 161 -18.17 -0.38 8.52
CA GLY A 161 -19.03 0.65 7.97
C GLY A 161 -19.81 1.42 9.05
N ILE A 162 -20.39 0.71 10.02
CA ILE A 162 -21.08 1.31 11.16
C ILE A 162 -20.08 2.13 12.02
N VAL A 163 -18.91 1.56 12.30
CA VAL A 163 -17.87 2.23 13.10
C VAL A 163 -17.43 3.53 12.45
N VAL A 164 -17.10 3.51 11.15
CA VAL A 164 -16.62 4.72 10.45
C VAL A 164 -17.74 5.74 10.23
N LEU A 165 -18.97 5.30 9.99
CA LEU A 165 -20.13 6.19 9.88
C LEU A 165 -20.43 6.89 11.22
N ALA A 166 -20.40 6.16 12.34
CA ALA A 166 -20.53 6.71 13.66
C ALA A 166 -19.41 7.71 13.99
N ALA A 167 -18.15 7.40 13.61
CA ALA A 167 -17.01 8.29 13.79
C ALA A 167 -17.06 9.54 12.91
N SER A 168 -17.73 9.48 11.76
CA SER A 168 -17.80 10.58 10.78
C SER A 168 -18.49 11.85 11.32
N ARG A 169 -19.27 11.73 12.40
CA ARG A 169 -19.93 12.88 13.06
C ARG A 169 -18.92 13.87 13.68
N TRP A 170 -17.73 13.40 14.05
CA TRP A 170 -16.65 14.21 14.63
C TRP A 170 -15.65 14.74 13.60
N LEU A 171 -15.91 14.61 12.30
CA LEU A 171 -15.10 15.23 11.28
C LEU A 171 -15.23 16.77 11.35
N LEU A 172 -14.13 17.48 11.05
CA LEU A 172 -14.14 18.94 11.03
C LEU A 172 -15.18 19.47 10.03
N PRO A 173 -15.77 20.66 10.29
CA PRO A 173 -16.67 21.32 9.33
C PRO A 173 -15.97 21.58 7.99
N SER A 174 -16.76 21.68 6.89
CA SER A 174 -16.26 21.81 5.52
C SER A 174 -15.47 23.09 5.24
N ASP A 175 -15.64 24.13 6.05
CA ASP A 175 -14.97 25.43 5.92
C ASP A 175 -13.44 25.32 6.16
N ALA A 176 -12.97 24.19 6.74
CA ALA A 176 -11.54 23.92 6.94
C ALA A 176 -10.79 23.52 5.65
N ASP A 177 -11.51 23.27 4.55
CA ASP A 177 -11.00 22.62 3.33
C ASP A 177 -10.57 23.59 2.23
N ALA A 178 -10.12 24.79 2.51
CA ALA A 178 -9.58 25.67 1.45
C ALA A 178 -8.35 25.01 0.78
N ALA A 179 -8.58 24.03 -0.09
CA ALA A 179 -7.57 23.22 -0.73
C ALA A 179 -7.00 23.91 -1.97
N ARG A 180 -5.71 24.17 -1.96
CA ARG A 180 -4.91 24.34 -3.19
C ARG A 180 -4.56 22.95 -3.70
N THR A 181 -5.30 22.45 -4.67
CA THR A 181 -4.97 21.22 -5.39
C THR A 181 -3.85 21.54 -6.40
N GLY A 182 -2.67 20.98 -6.16
CA GLY A 182 -1.63 20.87 -7.18
C GLY A 182 -2.02 19.81 -8.23
N PRO A 183 -1.33 19.74 -9.39
CA PRO A 183 -1.61 18.74 -10.41
C PRO A 183 -1.46 17.33 -9.82
N ALA A 184 -2.48 16.48 -10.05
CA ALA A 184 -2.51 15.10 -9.54
C ALA A 184 -1.50 14.19 -10.25
N PHE A 185 -1.04 14.56 -11.44
CA PHE A 185 -0.09 13.80 -12.25
C PHE A 185 0.98 14.73 -12.81
N ALA A 186 2.25 14.33 -12.71
CA ALA A 186 3.37 14.98 -13.34
C ALA A 186 4.34 13.91 -13.86
N LEU A 187 4.97 14.15 -15.02
CA LEU A 187 6.03 13.28 -15.53
C LEU A 187 7.36 13.63 -14.83
N PRO A 188 8.15 12.63 -14.43
CA PRO A 188 9.43 12.85 -13.77
C PRO A 188 10.44 13.51 -14.74
N SER A 189 11.25 14.45 -14.23
CA SER A 189 12.48 14.86 -14.90
C SER A 189 13.51 13.73 -14.90
N TRP A 190 14.49 13.79 -15.79
CA TRP A 190 15.55 12.79 -15.85
C TRP A 190 16.31 12.61 -14.52
N SER A 191 16.40 13.67 -13.71
CA SER A 191 17.02 13.62 -12.38
C SER A 191 16.24 12.74 -11.40
N LEU A 192 14.94 12.58 -11.59
CA LEU A 192 14.04 11.83 -10.72
C LEU A 192 13.81 10.38 -11.17
N VAL A 193 14.33 9.98 -12.35
CA VAL A 193 14.10 8.62 -12.90
C VAL A 193 14.56 7.54 -11.93
N GLY A 194 15.75 7.70 -11.32
CA GLY A 194 16.25 6.72 -10.34
C GLY A 194 15.34 6.59 -9.11
N LEU A 195 14.79 7.71 -8.63
CA LEU A 195 13.80 7.71 -7.53
C LEU A 195 12.47 7.09 -7.96
N GLY A 196 12.03 7.37 -9.18
CA GLY A 196 10.84 6.77 -9.78
C GLY A 196 10.95 5.24 -9.88
N VAL A 197 12.11 4.73 -10.34
CA VAL A 197 12.36 3.28 -10.41
C VAL A 197 12.34 2.66 -9.01
N ILE A 198 12.95 3.28 -8.01
CA ILE A 198 12.90 2.79 -6.62
C ILE A 198 11.44 2.76 -6.12
N ALA A 199 10.68 3.85 -6.36
CA ALA A 199 9.26 3.91 -5.98
C ALA A 199 8.43 2.81 -6.65
N PHE A 200 8.63 2.58 -7.96
CA PHE A 200 7.99 1.50 -8.70
C PHE A 200 8.31 0.13 -8.09
N CYS A 201 9.60 -0.15 -7.86
CA CYS A 201 10.04 -1.43 -7.33
C CYS A 201 9.47 -1.72 -5.93
N VAL A 202 9.48 -0.72 -5.03
CA VAL A 202 8.98 -0.92 -3.67
C VAL A 202 7.47 -1.10 -3.65
N LEU A 203 6.72 -0.30 -4.41
CA LEU A 203 5.25 -0.40 -4.44
C LEU A 203 4.78 -1.67 -5.15
N LEU A 204 5.48 -2.13 -6.19
CA LEU A 204 5.21 -3.45 -6.78
C LEU A 204 5.45 -4.56 -5.76
N GLY A 205 6.55 -4.51 -5.02
CA GLY A 205 6.86 -5.49 -3.99
C GLY A 205 5.88 -5.47 -2.81
N GLU A 206 5.43 -4.30 -2.36
CA GLU A 206 4.37 -4.16 -1.34
C GLU A 206 3.05 -4.79 -1.84
N GLY A 207 2.65 -4.50 -3.08
CA GLY A 207 1.48 -5.10 -3.71
C GLY A 207 1.61 -6.62 -3.84
N ALA A 208 2.78 -7.12 -4.26
CA ALA A 208 3.03 -8.55 -4.36
C ALA A 208 2.88 -9.26 -3.00
N MET A 209 3.33 -8.65 -1.91
CA MET A 209 3.13 -9.22 -0.57
C MET A 209 1.66 -9.22 -0.17
N ALA A 210 0.92 -8.17 -0.47
CA ALA A 210 -0.51 -8.09 -0.18
C ALA A 210 -1.31 -9.14 -0.95
N ASP A 211 -1.07 -9.27 -2.25
CA ASP A 211 -1.90 -10.09 -3.13
C ASP A 211 -1.50 -11.58 -3.09
N TRP A 212 -0.21 -11.88 -2.95
CA TRP A 212 0.33 -13.22 -3.21
C TRP A 212 0.89 -13.94 -1.99
N SER A 213 1.14 -13.26 -0.86
CA SER A 213 1.75 -13.92 0.32
C SER A 213 0.89 -15.05 0.88
N ALA A 214 -0.43 -14.84 1.00
CA ALA A 214 -1.34 -15.87 1.48
C ALA A 214 -1.55 -16.98 0.42
N VAL A 215 -1.64 -16.61 -0.86
CA VAL A 215 -1.75 -17.58 -1.97
C VAL A 215 -0.53 -18.49 -2.01
N TYR A 216 0.68 -17.93 -1.89
CA TYR A 216 1.93 -18.69 -1.86
C TYR A 216 2.01 -19.65 -0.65
N LEU A 217 1.67 -19.17 0.55
CA LEU A 217 1.68 -20.00 1.74
C LEU A 217 0.67 -21.14 1.66
N GLN A 218 -0.51 -20.91 1.13
CA GLN A 218 -1.54 -21.94 0.99
C GLN A 218 -1.27 -22.88 -0.17
N GLY A 219 -0.96 -22.37 -1.36
CA GLY A 219 -0.83 -23.14 -2.59
C GLY A 219 0.52 -23.85 -2.75
N ASP A 220 1.64 -23.12 -2.61
CA ASP A 220 2.97 -23.68 -2.84
C ASP A 220 3.56 -24.38 -1.60
N ILE A 221 3.25 -23.90 -0.40
CA ILE A 221 3.80 -24.46 0.86
C ILE A 221 2.82 -25.43 1.53
N GLY A 222 1.52 -25.35 1.18
CA GLY A 222 0.49 -26.21 1.77
C GLY A 222 0.12 -25.82 3.21
N ALA A 223 0.32 -24.55 3.59
CA ALA A 223 -0.05 -24.06 4.90
C ALA A 223 -1.58 -23.98 5.05
N GLY A 224 -2.10 -24.31 6.23
CA GLY A 224 -3.53 -24.12 6.50
C GLY A 224 -3.95 -22.64 6.39
N PRO A 225 -5.23 -22.35 6.12
CA PRO A 225 -5.71 -20.99 5.79
C PRO A 225 -5.38 -19.94 6.85
N GLY A 226 -5.46 -20.28 8.15
CA GLY A 226 -5.11 -19.36 9.22
C GLY A 226 -3.61 -19.01 9.25
N LEU A 227 -2.74 -19.98 8.97
CA LEU A 227 -1.30 -19.77 8.92
C LEU A 227 -0.91 -19.01 7.63
N ALA A 228 -1.63 -19.22 6.53
CA ALA A 228 -1.45 -18.46 5.29
C ALA A 228 -1.71 -16.95 5.52
N ALA A 229 -2.78 -16.61 6.24
CA ALA A 229 -3.06 -15.23 6.60
C ALA A 229 -1.98 -14.58 7.50
N ALA A 230 -1.26 -15.39 8.31
CA ALA A 230 -0.17 -14.91 9.16
C ALA A 230 1.01 -14.35 8.34
N GLY A 231 1.18 -14.75 7.08
CA GLY A 231 2.19 -14.19 6.18
C GLY A 231 2.00 -12.70 5.94
N PHE A 232 0.81 -12.30 5.54
CA PHE A 232 0.48 -10.89 5.36
C PHE A 232 0.44 -10.12 6.69
N ALA A 233 -0.04 -10.75 7.78
CA ALA A 233 -0.03 -10.12 9.10
C ALA A 233 1.39 -9.79 9.57
N ALA A 234 2.35 -10.70 9.39
CA ALA A 234 3.75 -10.49 9.75
C ALA A 234 4.40 -9.37 8.91
N PHE A 235 4.16 -9.37 7.60
CA PHE A 235 4.55 -8.28 6.71
C PHE A 235 3.98 -6.93 7.19
N SER A 236 2.68 -6.86 7.45
CA SER A 236 2.00 -5.63 7.85
C SER A 236 2.46 -5.11 9.21
N LEU A 237 2.69 -6.01 10.17
CA LEU A 237 3.20 -5.66 11.50
C LEU A 237 4.58 -5.01 11.41
N THR A 238 5.48 -5.64 10.68
CA THR A 238 6.86 -5.17 10.56
C THR A 238 6.94 -3.90 9.70
N MET A 239 6.09 -3.77 8.69
CA MET A 239 5.91 -2.55 7.91
C MET A 239 5.46 -1.39 8.81
N ALA A 240 4.44 -1.60 9.66
CA ALA A 240 3.95 -0.59 10.59
C ALA A 240 5.02 -0.17 11.60
N ALA A 241 5.69 -1.15 12.23
CA ALA A 241 6.77 -0.89 13.17
C ALA A 241 7.94 -0.13 12.53
N GLY A 242 8.36 -0.54 11.34
CA GLY A 242 9.42 0.12 10.59
C GLY A 242 9.05 1.56 10.19
N ARG A 243 7.82 1.83 9.77
CA ARG A 243 7.34 3.20 9.48
C ARG A 243 7.33 4.10 10.72
N LEU A 244 6.91 3.59 11.88
CA LEU A 244 6.92 4.35 13.13
C LEU A 244 8.34 4.70 13.61
N MET A 245 9.32 3.83 13.33
CA MET A 245 10.72 4.03 13.70
C MET A 245 11.53 4.71 12.58
N GLY A 246 10.98 4.82 11.38
CA GLY A 246 11.67 5.17 10.15
C GLY A 246 12.39 6.50 10.22
N ASP A 247 11.77 7.55 10.74
CA ASP A 247 12.37 8.87 10.86
C ASP A 247 13.63 8.84 11.75
N ARG A 248 13.56 8.12 12.88
CA ARG A 248 14.69 8.00 13.78
C ARG A 248 15.83 7.18 13.16
N ILE A 249 15.51 6.09 12.50
CA ILE A 249 16.48 5.24 11.80
C ILE A 249 17.15 6.04 10.67
N ASN A 250 16.37 6.80 9.91
CA ASN A 250 16.87 7.64 8.83
C ASN A 250 17.81 8.76 9.34
N GLN A 251 17.47 9.39 10.46
CA GLN A 251 18.35 10.39 11.10
C GLN A 251 19.68 9.79 11.56
N LEU A 252 19.70 8.54 12.06
CA LEU A 252 20.90 7.89 12.57
C LEU A 252 21.81 7.34 11.47
N LEU A 253 21.23 6.73 10.42
CA LEU A 253 21.98 5.99 9.40
C LEU A 253 22.09 6.74 8.06
N GLY A 254 21.26 7.76 7.87
CA GLY A 254 21.13 8.49 6.61
C GLY A 254 20.33 7.72 5.54
N PRO A 255 19.72 8.46 4.58
CA PRO A 255 18.75 7.92 3.64
C PRO A 255 19.31 6.83 2.73
N THR A 256 20.54 6.98 2.23
CA THR A 256 21.20 5.99 1.36
C THR A 256 21.44 4.66 2.07
N THR A 257 21.93 4.70 3.32
CA THR A 257 22.21 3.50 4.11
C THR A 257 20.93 2.78 4.46
N VAL A 258 19.90 3.52 4.91
CA VAL A 258 18.58 2.97 5.24
C VAL A 258 17.93 2.28 4.03
N THR A 259 17.95 2.94 2.87
CA THR A 259 17.42 2.38 1.63
C THR A 259 18.18 1.11 1.23
N ARG A 260 19.51 1.12 1.27
CA ARG A 260 20.34 -0.03 0.90
C ARG A 260 20.17 -1.20 1.85
N LEU A 261 20.25 -0.98 3.15
CA LEU A 261 20.07 -2.03 4.16
C LEU A 261 18.65 -2.60 4.14
N GLY A 262 17.63 -1.72 4.05
CA GLY A 262 16.24 -2.15 3.96
C GLY A 262 16.00 -3.05 2.73
N ALA A 263 16.45 -2.62 1.56
CA ALA A 263 16.35 -3.41 0.35
C ALA A 263 17.10 -4.75 0.45
N SER A 264 18.30 -4.75 1.06
CA SER A 264 19.09 -5.98 1.25
C SER A 264 18.40 -6.97 2.21
N VAL A 265 17.82 -6.46 3.32
CA VAL A 265 17.05 -7.29 4.28
C VAL A 265 15.83 -7.89 3.60
N SER A 266 15.09 -7.09 2.80
CA SER A 266 13.95 -7.60 2.02
C SER A 266 14.36 -8.68 1.03
N THR A 267 15.44 -8.44 0.27
CA THR A 267 15.96 -9.38 -0.73
C THR A 267 16.36 -10.71 -0.12
N VAL A 268 17.18 -10.67 0.94
CA VAL A 268 17.67 -11.89 1.62
C VAL A 268 16.53 -12.63 2.31
N GLY A 269 15.65 -11.89 3.00
CA GLY A 269 14.50 -12.48 3.70
C GLY A 269 13.53 -13.18 2.74
N LEU A 270 13.19 -12.52 1.64
CA LEU A 270 12.31 -13.11 0.63
C LEU A 270 12.99 -14.30 -0.07
N LEU A 271 14.26 -14.20 -0.42
CA LEU A 271 15.01 -15.31 -0.99
C LEU A 271 14.98 -16.53 -0.06
N ALA A 272 15.22 -16.34 1.24
CA ALA A 272 15.12 -17.40 2.23
C ALA A 272 13.71 -18.02 2.28
N ALA A 273 12.65 -17.19 2.17
CA ALA A 273 11.27 -17.66 2.11
C ALA A 273 11.01 -18.54 0.87
N LEU A 274 11.59 -18.19 -0.29
CA LEU A 274 11.34 -18.87 -1.55
C LEU A 274 12.15 -20.17 -1.74
N VAL A 275 13.28 -20.34 -1.03
CA VAL A 275 14.12 -21.53 -1.15
C VAL A 275 13.75 -22.65 -0.16
N THR A 276 12.75 -22.43 0.69
CA THR A 276 12.33 -23.40 1.71
C THR A 276 10.84 -23.71 1.63
N ASP A 277 10.45 -24.93 2.00
CA ASP A 277 9.03 -25.34 2.10
C ASP A 277 8.49 -25.22 3.54
N ARG A 278 9.12 -24.38 4.37
CA ARG A 278 8.74 -24.21 5.77
C ARG A 278 7.88 -22.94 5.96
N PRO A 279 6.61 -23.04 6.36
CA PRO A 279 5.72 -21.90 6.53
C PRO A 279 6.29 -20.80 7.45
N VAL A 280 6.95 -21.21 8.56
CA VAL A 280 7.54 -20.25 9.50
C VAL A 280 8.66 -19.43 8.86
N VAL A 281 9.52 -20.06 8.04
CA VAL A 281 10.61 -19.35 7.35
C VAL A 281 10.04 -18.39 6.31
N ALA A 282 8.99 -18.79 5.59
CA ALA A 282 8.31 -17.92 4.65
C ALA A 282 7.68 -16.69 5.34
N ILE A 283 6.99 -16.90 6.47
CA ILE A 283 6.42 -15.82 7.28
C ILE A 283 7.50 -14.84 7.78
N LEU A 284 8.62 -15.37 8.29
CA LEU A 284 9.76 -14.54 8.72
C LEU A 284 10.39 -13.78 7.53
N GLY A 285 10.47 -14.41 6.36
CA GLY A 285 10.92 -13.75 5.14
C GLY A 285 10.01 -12.59 4.72
N PHE A 286 8.70 -12.78 4.79
CA PHE A 286 7.73 -11.69 4.54
C PHE A 286 7.82 -10.58 5.60
N ALA A 287 8.08 -10.92 6.87
CA ALA A 287 8.40 -9.93 7.90
C ALA A 287 9.66 -9.12 7.56
N CYS A 288 10.71 -9.76 7.01
CA CYS A 288 11.90 -9.06 6.54
C CYS A 288 11.59 -8.09 5.38
N VAL A 289 10.69 -8.49 4.46
CA VAL A 289 10.24 -7.56 3.40
C VAL A 289 9.52 -6.36 4.02
N GLY A 290 8.65 -6.56 5.01
CA GLY A 290 7.97 -5.48 5.71
C GLY A 290 8.92 -4.51 6.39
N VAL A 291 9.89 -5.01 7.16
CA VAL A 291 10.95 -4.17 7.77
C VAL A 291 11.70 -3.39 6.71
N GLY A 292 12.15 -4.07 5.66
CA GLY A 292 13.06 -3.48 4.68
C GLY A 292 12.39 -2.44 3.80
N PHE A 293 11.14 -2.65 3.37
CA PHE A 293 10.43 -1.72 2.50
C PHE A 293 9.77 -0.56 3.26
N SER A 294 9.57 -0.68 4.56
CA SER A 294 8.81 0.27 5.39
C SER A 294 9.27 1.74 5.24
N THR A 295 10.54 1.99 5.13
CA THR A 295 11.14 3.33 5.12
C THR A 295 11.51 3.81 3.72
N ILE A 296 11.57 2.92 2.73
CA ILE A 296 12.11 3.26 1.40
C ILE A 296 11.22 4.27 0.69
N PHE A 297 9.90 4.03 0.61
CA PHE A 297 9.01 4.94 -0.08
C PHE A 297 8.96 6.35 0.56
N PRO A 298 8.80 6.51 1.89
CA PRO A 298 8.91 7.82 2.54
C PRO A 298 10.24 8.55 2.25
N VAL A 299 11.36 7.84 2.27
CA VAL A 299 12.69 8.40 1.97
C VAL A 299 12.77 8.88 0.51
N VAL A 300 12.24 8.09 -0.43
CA VAL A 300 12.21 8.45 -1.86
C VAL A 300 11.33 9.69 -2.10
N VAL A 301 10.16 9.78 -1.46
CA VAL A 301 9.27 10.95 -1.55
C VAL A 301 9.95 12.19 -0.97
N SER A 302 10.64 12.07 0.16
CA SER A 302 11.40 13.17 0.77
C SER A 302 12.53 13.64 -0.16
N ALA A 303 13.27 12.71 -0.75
CA ALA A 303 14.34 13.00 -1.71
C ALA A 303 13.80 13.70 -2.97
N ALA A 304 12.67 13.25 -3.51
CA ALA A 304 12.00 13.88 -4.65
C ALA A 304 11.55 15.31 -4.33
N GLY A 305 10.99 15.53 -3.14
CA GLY A 305 10.57 16.85 -2.68
C GLY A 305 11.72 17.84 -2.48
N SER A 306 12.94 17.35 -2.31
CA SER A 306 14.16 18.14 -2.13
C SER A 306 14.97 18.31 -3.42
N ASP A 307 14.53 17.77 -4.56
CA ASP A 307 15.25 17.87 -5.84
C ASP A 307 15.22 19.31 -6.38
N ALA A 308 16.42 19.83 -6.72
CA ALA A 308 16.57 21.21 -7.19
C ALA A 308 16.12 21.43 -8.63
N SER A 309 15.84 20.38 -9.40
CA SER A 309 15.47 20.47 -10.82
C SER A 309 13.98 20.76 -11.02
N MET A 310 13.16 20.57 -9.98
CA MET A 310 11.70 20.68 -10.07
C MET A 310 11.12 21.25 -8.79
N ALA A 311 9.96 21.90 -8.85
CA ALA A 311 9.24 22.29 -7.64
C ALA A 311 8.80 21.05 -6.85
N SER A 312 8.83 21.12 -5.51
CA SER A 312 8.62 19.98 -4.61
C SER A 312 7.32 19.21 -4.90
N GLY A 313 6.20 19.93 -5.08
CA GLY A 313 4.90 19.28 -5.35
C GLY A 313 4.89 18.45 -6.64
N PRO A 314 5.21 19.01 -7.80
CA PRO A 314 5.34 18.28 -9.06
C PRO A 314 6.37 17.13 -9.00
N ALA A 315 7.51 17.31 -8.32
CA ALA A 315 8.53 16.26 -8.19
C ALA A 315 8.00 15.04 -7.41
N ILE A 316 7.34 15.29 -6.27
CA ILE A 316 6.68 14.25 -5.47
C ILE A 316 5.60 13.56 -6.31
N ALA A 317 4.73 14.33 -6.98
CA ALA A 317 3.66 13.77 -7.80
C ALA A 317 4.19 12.88 -8.93
N ALA A 318 5.29 13.29 -9.60
CA ALA A 318 5.91 12.52 -10.66
C ALA A 318 6.44 11.16 -10.15
N VAL A 319 7.19 11.15 -9.05
CA VAL A 319 7.77 9.93 -8.47
C VAL A 319 6.67 9.01 -7.93
N THR A 320 5.66 9.57 -7.25
CA THR A 320 4.52 8.81 -6.72
C THR A 320 3.69 8.19 -7.85
N THR A 321 3.48 8.91 -8.96
CA THR A 321 2.79 8.39 -10.14
C THR A 321 3.51 7.16 -10.70
N VAL A 322 4.83 7.23 -10.89
CA VAL A 322 5.63 6.07 -11.33
C VAL A 322 5.53 4.92 -10.33
N GLY A 323 5.56 5.22 -9.04
CA GLY A 323 5.37 4.22 -7.99
C GLY A 323 4.03 3.50 -8.09
N TYR A 324 2.93 4.23 -8.29
CA TYR A 324 1.59 3.63 -8.43
C TYR A 324 1.45 2.71 -9.65
N PHE A 325 2.22 2.94 -10.71
CA PHE A 325 2.31 1.98 -11.80
C PHE A 325 2.88 0.62 -11.33
N GLY A 326 3.68 0.58 -10.27
CA GLY A 326 4.12 -0.67 -9.62
C GLY A 326 2.94 -1.46 -9.06
N PHE A 327 2.04 -0.81 -8.30
CA PHE A 327 0.80 -1.46 -7.84
C PHE A 327 -0.10 -1.91 -8.98
N LEU A 328 -0.20 -1.11 -10.05
CA LEU A 328 -1.02 -1.43 -11.21
C LEU A 328 -0.50 -2.65 -11.98
N THR A 329 0.82 -2.74 -12.16
CA THR A 329 1.44 -3.81 -12.93
C THR A 329 1.74 -5.06 -12.11
N GLY A 330 1.82 -4.95 -10.78
CA GLY A 330 2.21 -6.03 -9.87
C GLY A 330 1.36 -7.29 -10.02
N PRO A 331 0.03 -7.23 -9.82
CA PRO A 331 -0.83 -8.42 -9.87
C PRO A 331 -0.73 -9.20 -11.19
N PRO A 332 -0.89 -8.58 -12.38
CA PRO A 332 -0.79 -9.33 -13.63
C PRO A 332 0.64 -9.80 -13.91
N LEU A 333 1.66 -9.01 -13.58
CA LEU A 333 3.05 -9.42 -13.79
C LEU A 333 3.39 -10.71 -13.02
N ILE A 334 3.08 -10.74 -11.73
CA ILE A 334 3.32 -11.92 -10.90
C ILE A 334 2.43 -13.09 -11.35
N GLY A 335 1.14 -12.84 -11.61
CA GLY A 335 0.20 -13.88 -12.02
C GLY A 335 0.57 -14.56 -13.35
N PHE A 336 0.85 -13.79 -14.39
CA PHE A 336 1.27 -14.36 -15.69
C PHE A 336 2.65 -15.00 -15.63
N ALA A 337 3.60 -14.43 -14.89
CA ALA A 337 4.89 -15.08 -14.69
C ALA A 337 4.74 -16.41 -13.93
N ALA A 338 3.78 -16.52 -12.99
CA ALA A 338 3.52 -17.76 -12.26
C ALA A 338 3.01 -18.89 -13.14
N GLU A 339 2.31 -18.60 -14.23
CA GLU A 339 1.89 -19.60 -15.22
C GLU A 339 3.07 -20.17 -16.02
N LEU A 340 4.15 -19.39 -16.18
CA LEU A 340 5.34 -19.82 -16.92
C LEU A 340 6.35 -20.58 -16.07
N VAL A 341 6.50 -20.17 -14.77
CA VAL A 341 7.59 -20.69 -13.93
C VAL A 341 7.15 -21.18 -12.54
N THR A 342 5.98 -20.97 -12.08
CA THR A 342 5.36 -21.19 -10.76
C THR A 342 5.23 -19.88 -9.96
N LEU A 343 4.34 -19.85 -8.96
CA LEU A 343 4.18 -18.67 -8.11
C LEU A 343 5.47 -18.39 -7.31
N ARG A 344 6.15 -19.43 -6.83
CA ARG A 344 7.47 -19.35 -6.19
C ARG A 344 8.49 -18.64 -7.08
N GLY A 345 8.59 -19.07 -8.36
CA GLY A 345 9.51 -18.46 -9.33
C GLY A 345 9.16 -17.01 -9.63
N SER A 346 7.87 -16.68 -9.78
CA SER A 346 7.42 -15.32 -10.09
C SER A 346 7.65 -14.35 -8.93
N LEU A 347 7.52 -14.78 -7.67
CA LEU A 347 7.88 -13.97 -6.50
C LEU A 347 9.39 -13.68 -6.46
N GLY A 348 10.23 -14.43 -7.15
CA GLY A 348 11.63 -14.10 -7.40
C GLY A 348 11.82 -12.74 -8.10
N ILE A 349 10.83 -12.24 -8.83
CA ILE A 349 10.82 -10.88 -9.38
C ILE A 349 11.00 -9.85 -8.24
N VAL A 350 10.31 -10.03 -7.12
CA VAL A 350 10.42 -9.11 -5.98
C VAL A 350 11.82 -9.15 -5.35
N VAL A 351 12.48 -10.33 -5.37
CA VAL A 351 13.90 -10.44 -4.95
C VAL A 351 14.80 -9.61 -5.86
N VAL A 352 14.60 -9.69 -7.18
CA VAL A 352 15.33 -8.88 -8.17
C VAL A 352 15.05 -7.38 -7.96
N LEU A 353 13.79 -7.00 -7.74
CA LEU A 353 13.44 -5.60 -7.48
C LEU A 353 14.11 -5.07 -6.21
N GLY A 354 14.18 -5.87 -5.14
CA GLY A 354 14.92 -5.52 -3.93
C GLY A 354 16.42 -5.28 -4.20
N ALA A 355 17.04 -6.14 -5.01
CA ALA A 355 18.43 -5.96 -5.43
C ALA A 355 18.61 -4.67 -6.27
N ILE A 356 17.70 -4.36 -7.18
CA ILE A 356 17.70 -3.11 -7.96
C ILE A 356 17.62 -1.90 -7.03
N ILE A 357 16.74 -1.91 -6.04
CA ILE A 357 16.63 -0.83 -5.04
C ILE A 357 17.98 -0.65 -4.32
N ALA A 358 18.60 -1.74 -3.86
CA ALA A 358 19.89 -1.68 -3.15
C ALA A 358 21.00 -1.06 -4.00
N LEU A 359 21.04 -1.37 -5.31
CA LEU A 359 21.98 -0.80 -6.27
C LEU A 359 21.70 0.69 -6.52
N LEU A 360 20.43 1.06 -6.66
CA LEU A 360 20.00 2.43 -6.95
C LEU A 360 19.94 3.32 -5.69
N ALA A 361 20.16 2.80 -4.48
CA ALA A 361 20.08 3.54 -3.24
C ALA A 361 20.95 4.83 -3.20
N GLY A 362 22.01 4.88 -4.00
CA GLY A 362 22.83 6.10 -4.17
C GLY A 362 22.08 7.30 -4.78
N ASN A 363 20.97 7.07 -5.51
CA ASN A 363 20.19 8.16 -6.09
C ASN A 363 19.46 9.00 -5.03
N VAL A 364 19.13 8.41 -3.89
CA VAL A 364 18.51 9.11 -2.75
C VAL A 364 19.43 10.19 -2.19
N ARG A 365 20.74 9.99 -2.23
CA ARG A 365 21.76 10.94 -1.73
C ARG A 365 21.97 12.15 -2.65
N ARG A 366 21.77 11.99 -3.95
CA ARG A 366 22.04 13.06 -4.94
C ARG A 366 21.15 14.30 -4.76
N SER A 367 19.99 14.16 -4.16
CA SER A 367 19.05 15.24 -3.90
C SER A 367 19.46 16.10 -2.69
N GLU A 368 20.22 15.58 -1.73
CA GLU A 368 20.62 16.28 -0.49
C GLU A 368 21.93 17.10 -0.64
N GLU A 369 22.89 16.63 -1.44
CA GLU A 369 24.20 17.29 -1.58
C GLU A 369 24.16 18.68 -2.24
N LYS A 370 23.08 19.00 -2.96
CA LYS A 370 22.92 20.32 -3.62
C LYS A 370 22.44 21.43 -2.68
N THR A 371 22.04 21.11 -1.46
CA THR A 371 21.56 22.07 -0.44
C THR A 371 22.56 22.39 0.66
N GLY A 372 23.80 21.94 0.56
CA GLY A 372 24.89 22.31 1.49
C GLY A 372 25.10 23.84 1.50
N PRO A 373 25.36 24.46 2.67
CA PRO A 373 25.50 25.90 2.80
C PRO A 373 26.63 26.39 1.89
N ARG A 374 26.32 27.30 0.97
CA ARG A 374 27.34 28.10 0.31
C ARG A 374 28.06 28.88 1.40
N HIS A 375 29.23 28.39 1.87
CA HIS A 375 30.14 29.17 2.66
C HIS A 375 30.50 30.40 1.84
N GLY A 376 29.97 31.54 2.28
CA GLY A 376 30.30 32.83 1.72
C GLY A 376 31.83 33.00 1.79
N ARG A 377 32.49 33.13 0.64
CA ARG A 377 33.75 33.82 0.54
C ARG A 377 33.49 35.22 1.07
N ARG A 378 33.92 35.48 2.27
CA ARG A 378 34.25 36.83 2.70
C ARG A 378 35.48 37.24 1.92
N GLU A 379 35.31 38.07 0.91
CA GLU A 379 36.39 38.89 0.40
C GLU A 379 36.67 39.94 1.44
N GLY A 380 37.95 39.93 1.96
CA GLY A 380 38.57 40.98 2.74
C GLY A 380 39.18 42.05 1.82
#